data_978da14862f767bf9c7822bfe0bccf14
#
_entry.id   978da14862f767bf9c7822bfe0bccf14
#
_cell.length_a   1.000
_cell.length_b   1.000
_cell.length_c   1.000
_cell.angle_alpha   90.00
_cell.angle_beta   90.00
_cell.angle_gamma   90.00
#
_symmetry.space_group_name_H-M   'P 1'
#
loop_
_entity.id
_entity.type
_entity.pdbx_description
1 polymer ?
#
loop_
_entity_poly.entity_id
_entity_poly.type
_entity_poly.pdbx_seq_one_letter_code
_entity_poly.pdbx_strand_id
1 'polypeptide(L)'
;MPQHSLNRRTFLRGVGVSMALPWMESLTVWGDTPPAGQRPASEAPVRMAVLFSGNGFHSKEWWARGEGAQMELGQVLAPLQDFRQKTVFVRGLYNAEALKGNIHSSQTGNLLSGAPLASGGEIRSGTSLDQFVAQAQGRTTKVPSLVLGCEKSNPSVHKNYSMLYSSHISWTSPTTPTPLEIYPALAFDRLFKDSNEKGDRSVLDAVLSDAQSLRRQISLNDRRKLDEYLDSVRDVEQRIDTAGKKGELQGWRPTLSKPNMARPADGIPQDIAEHMKLMCDILVLGFQTDTTRITTLKLNNDHSSLRFPNLGVDYMIHHLLSHSDSADWLKVNQFFVKQLAYIARKLDAIQEGERTLLDNTMLLYCSSMLNGNHDANQLPVVLVGGGGGRIRGGRVLDYKEKPNRQMCRLFLSMMDKMDVRPGTFGDARQALDEV
;
A
#
# COMPACT_ATOMS: atom_id res chain seq x y z
N MET A 1 -9.63 -52.55 4.00
CA MET A 1 -9.38 -51.66 2.86
C MET A 1 -8.56 -50.50 3.38
N PRO A 2 -7.36 -50.22 2.88
CA PRO A 2 -6.59 -49.09 3.38
C PRO A 2 -7.23 -47.79 2.90
N GLN A 3 -7.59 -46.91 3.84
CA GLN A 3 -7.99 -45.52 3.55
C GLN A 3 -6.77 -44.81 2.99
N HIS A 4 -6.78 -44.53 1.68
CA HIS A 4 -5.83 -43.62 1.08
C HIS A 4 -6.14 -42.19 1.60
N SER A 5 -5.35 -41.70 2.51
CA SER A 5 -5.39 -40.29 2.90
C SER A 5 -4.93 -39.47 1.69
N LEU A 6 -5.86 -38.76 1.07
CA LEU A 6 -5.56 -37.76 0.06
C LEU A 6 -4.74 -36.62 0.72
N ASN A 7 -3.46 -36.55 0.43
CA ASN A 7 -2.63 -35.45 0.89
C ASN A 7 -2.51 -34.36 -0.18
N ARG A 8 -2.31 -33.13 0.24
CA ARG A 8 -2.18 -31.94 -0.62
C ARG A 8 -1.17 -32.11 -1.78
N ARG A 9 -0.06 -32.83 -1.57
CA ARG A 9 0.95 -33.10 -2.60
C ARG A 9 0.42 -33.95 -3.75
N THR A 10 -0.45 -34.91 -3.48
CA THR A 10 -1.03 -35.79 -4.51
C THR A 10 -2.01 -35.02 -5.38
N PHE A 11 -2.75 -34.09 -4.82
CA PHE A 11 -3.67 -33.21 -5.57
C PHE A 11 -2.94 -32.17 -6.44
N LEU A 12 -1.84 -31.60 -5.92
CA LEU A 12 -1.06 -30.56 -6.62
C LEU A 12 -0.23 -31.11 -7.79
N ARG A 13 0.07 -32.39 -7.84
CA ARG A 13 0.85 -33.03 -8.93
C ARG A 13 0.06 -33.21 -10.24
N GLY A 14 -1.27 -33.07 -10.21
CA GLY A 14 -2.11 -33.33 -11.37
C GLY A 14 -2.36 -32.16 -12.32
N VAL A 15 -2.04 -30.93 -11.93
CA VAL A 15 -2.54 -29.72 -12.63
C VAL A 15 -1.42 -28.69 -12.86
N GLY A 16 -0.29 -29.00 -13.36
CA GLY A 16 0.74 -28.07 -13.91
C GLY A 16 0.80 -26.59 -13.48
N VAL A 17 -0.01 -26.14 -12.51
CA VAL A 17 -0.09 -24.80 -11.97
C VAL A 17 -0.13 -24.91 -10.44
N SER A 18 0.93 -24.51 -9.76
CA SER A 18 0.91 -24.43 -8.30
C SER A 18 0.11 -23.20 -7.87
N MET A 19 -1.17 -23.40 -7.60
CA MET A 19 -2.00 -22.36 -7.00
C MET A 19 -2.01 -22.52 -5.49
N ALA A 20 -1.88 -21.41 -4.76
CA ALA A 20 -2.10 -21.38 -3.33
C ALA A 20 -3.56 -21.81 -3.07
N LEU A 21 -3.74 -23.02 -2.50
CA LEU A 21 -5.06 -23.49 -2.10
C LEU A 21 -5.47 -22.79 -0.80
N PRO A 22 -6.73 -22.46 -0.64
CA PRO A 22 -7.26 -21.99 0.63
C PRO A 22 -7.13 -23.06 1.71
N TRP A 23 -7.04 -22.60 2.95
CA TRP A 23 -7.11 -23.48 4.11
C TRP A 23 -8.44 -24.24 4.11
N MET A 24 -8.40 -25.55 4.33
CA MET A 24 -9.58 -26.37 4.60
C MET A 24 -9.41 -26.93 6.02
N GLU A 25 -10.35 -26.63 6.91
CA GLU A 25 -10.31 -27.04 8.32
C GLU A 25 -10.25 -28.56 8.49
N SER A 26 -10.73 -29.30 7.49
CA SER A 26 -10.73 -30.76 7.45
C SER A 26 -9.42 -31.40 6.96
N LEU A 27 -8.44 -30.61 6.52
CA LEU A 27 -7.15 -31.11 6.04
C LEU A 27 -6.03 -30.74 7.01
N THR A 28 -5.41 -31.74 7.63
CA THR A 28 -4.25 -31.57 8.50
C THR A 28 -3.09 -30.87 7.76
N VAL A 29 -2.55 -29.82 8.35
CA VAL A 29 -1.31 -29.19 7.89
C VAL A 29 -0.16 -30.14 8.22
N TRP A 30 0.59 -30.55 7.20
CA TRP A 30 1.81 -31.32 7.40
C TRP A 30 2.95 -30.37 7.80
N GLY A 31 3.16 -30.24 9.03
CA GLY A 31 4.35 -29.83 9.73
C GLY A 31 4.25 -30.57 11.04
N ASP A 32 5.35 -31.03 11.59
CA ASP A 32 5.43 -31.86 12.78
C ASP A 32 4.37 -31.49 13.82
N THR A 33 3.70 -32.49 14.38
CA THR A 33 2.81 -32.31 15.52
C THR A 33 3.56 -31.50 16.57
N PRO A 34 3.13 -30.26 16.92
CA PRO A 34 3.81 -29.51 17.95
C PRO A 34 3.83 -30.34 19.23
N PRO A 35 4.94 -30.38 19.97
CA PRO A 35 4.94 -31.00 21.29
C PRO A 35 3.80 -30.41 22.11
N ALA A 36 3.06 -31.28 22.84
CA ALA A 36 1.96 -30.86 23.71
C ALA A 36 2.45 -29.73 24.63
N GLY A 37 1.94 -28.51 24.42
CA GLY A 37 2.34 -27.29 25.15
C GLY A 37 2.70 -26.08 24.29
N GLN A 38 2.73 -26.17 22.96
CA GLN A 38 3.05 -25.05 22.07
C GLN A 38 1.80 -24.48 21.39
N ARG A 39 1.58 -23.22 21.70
CA ARG A 39 0.75 -22.14 21.15
C ARG A 39 -0.57 -22.51 20.46
N PRO A 40 -1.64 -21.78 20.77
CA PRO A 40 -2.90 -21.85 20.01
C PRO A 40 -2.66 -21.58 18.52
N ALA A 41 -3.53 -22.09 17.67
CA ALA A 41 -3.52 -21.85 16.22
C ALA A 41 -3.18 -20.37 15.96
N SER A 42 -2.14 -20.12 15.18
CA SER A 42 -1.63 -18.75 14.99
C SER A 42 -2.78 -17.85 14.57
N GLU A 43 -2.97 -16.74 15.31
CA GLU A 43 -3.97 -15.72 14.94
C GLU A 43 -3.76 -15.30 13.49
N ALA A 44 -4.86 -15.01 12.80
CA ALA A 44 -4.81 -14.51 11.43
C ALA A 44 -3.89 -13.26 11.35
N PRO A 45 -3.04 -13.14 10.33
CA PRO A 45 -2.08 -12.05 10.26
C PRO A 45 -2.77 -10.71 10.06
N VAL A 46 -2.19 -9.68 10.63
CA VAL A 46 -2.59 -8.30 10.35
C VAL A 46 -2.04 -7.89 8.99
N ARG A 47 -2.89 -7.22 8.20
CA ARG A 47 -2.54 -6.67 6.90
C ARG A 47 -2.61 -5.15 6.92
N MET A 48 -1.84 -4.52 6.05
CA MET A 48 -1.81 -3.08 5.91
C MET A 48 -1.93 -2.67 4.44
N ALA A 49 -2.85 -1.75 4.15
CA ALA A 49 -2.87 -1.07 2.88
C ALA A 49 -2.85 0.45 3.08
N VAL A 50 -2.09 1.13 2.22
CA VAL A 50 -2.10 2.60 2.13
C VAL A 50 -2.76 2.99 0.82
N LEU A 51 -3.88 3.69 0.90
CA LEU A 51 -4.51 4.34 -0.25
C LEU A 51 -4.15 5.82 -0.21
N PHE A 52 -3.77 6.35 -1.36
CA PHE A 52 -3.40 7.75 -1.50
C PHE A 52 -4.14 8.40 -2.67
N SER A 53 -4.67 9.61 -2.43
CA SER A 53 -5.05 10.52 -3.50
C SER A 53 -4.38 11.89 -3.31
N GLY A 54 -3.79 12.39 -4.39
CA GLY A 54 -3.11 13.68 -4.43
C GLY A 54 -4.08 14.86 -4.43
N ASN A 55 -3.54 16.05 -4.19
CA ASN A 55 -4.25 17.34 -4.23
C ASN A 55 -5.26 17.60 -3.09
N GLY A 56 -5.25 16.77 -2.04
CA GLY A 56 -6.14 16.95 -0.89
C GLY A 56 -7.61 16.70 -1.20
N PHE A 57 -8.48 17.35 -0.44
CA PHE A 57 -9.92 17.17 -0.51
C PHE A 57 -10.66 18.51 -0.39
N HIS A 58 -11.95 18.48 -0.61
CA HIS A 58 -12.86 19.59 -0.32
C HIS A 58 -12.83 19.89 1.18
N SER A 59 -12.20 20.98 1.59
CA SER A 59 -11.75 21.22 2.96
C SER A 59 -12.88 21.36 3.98
N LYS A 60 -14.05 21.82 3.54
CA LYS A 60 -15.23 22.01 4.40
C LYS A 60 -16.01 20.72 4.61
N GLU A 61 -15.93 19.78 3.65
CA GLU A 61 -16.75 18.58 3.59
C GLU A 61 -15.98 17.29 3.91
N TRP A 62 -14.71 17.40 4.30
CA TRP A 62 -13.88 16.25 4.65
C TRP A 62 -14.12 15.71 6.05
N TRP A 63 -14.39 16.57 7.03
CA TRP A 63 -14.27 16.21 8.44
C TRP A 63 -15.40 15.32 8.95
N ALA A 64 -15.07 14.41 9.89
CA ALA A 64 -16.02 13.70 10.72
C ALA A 64 -16.14 14.37 12.11
N ARG A 65 -17.28 14.18 12.78
CA ARG A 65 -17.58 14.69 14.13
C ARG A 65 -18.30 13.63 14.93
N GLY A 66 -18.22 13.73 16.27
CA GLY A 66 -18.89 12.79 17.16
C GLY A 66 -18.24 11.41 17.22
N GLU A 67 -18.87 10.48 17.89
CA GLU A 67 -18.38 9.11 18.12
C GLU A 67 -19.51 8.08 17.99
N GLY A 68 -19.11 6.82 17.70
CA GLY A 68 -20.00 5.67 17.66
C GLY A 68 -21.16 5.84 16.70
N ALA A 69 -22.36 5.55 17.14
CA ALA A 69 -23.58 5.66 16.35
C ALA A 69 -23.94 7.11 15.97
N GLN A 70 -23.44 8.07 16.75
CA GLN A 70 -23.69 9.50 16.54
C GLN A 70 -22.61 10.19 15.70
N MET A 71 -21.67 9.42 15.15
CA MET A 71 -20.65 9.96 14.25
C MET A 71 -21.29 10.48 12.96
N GLU A 72 -21.08 11.75 12.70
CA GLU A 72 -21.50 12.45 11.48
C GLU A 72 -20.30 12.57 10.54
N LEU A 73 -20.48 12.18 9.28
CA LEU A 73 -19.48 12.25 8.25
C LEU A 73 -19.75 13.46 7.36
N GLY A 74 -18.69 14.22 7.02
CA GLY A 74 -18.77 15.22 5.96
C GLY A 74 -19.09 14.55 4.61
N GLN A 75 -19.56 15.33 3.66
CA GLN A 75 -20.06 14.81 2.37
C GLN A 75 -18.99 14.04 1.58
N VAL A 76 -17.73 14.42 1.68
CA VAL A 76 -16.61 13.67 1.06
C VAL A 76 -16.56 12.24 1.59
N LEU A 77 -16.82 12.05 2.88
CA LEU A 77 -16.74 10.77 3.57
C LEU A 77 -18.04 9.96 3.54
N ALA A 78 -19.10 10.48 2.94
CA ALA A 78 -20.41 9.80 2.87
C ALA A 78 -20.34 8.34 2.36
N PRO A 79 -19.44 7.95 1.41
CA PRO A 79 -19.30 6.56 1.00
C PRO A 79 -18.85 5.59 2.11
N LEU A 80 -18.28 6.09 3.22
CA LEU A 80 -17.87 5.29 4.37
C LEU A 80 -18.95 5.11 5.43
N GLN A 81 -20.18 5.58 5.20
CA GLN A 81 -21.27 5.57 6.19
C GLN A 81 -21.50 4.18 6.81
N ASP A 82 -21.46 3.11 6.00
CA ASP A 82 -21.64 1.74 6.45
C ASP A 82 -20.47 1.24 7.33
N PHE A 83 -19.29 1.84 7.16
CA PHE A 83 -18.04 1.48 7.85
C PHE A 83 -17.68 2.43 8.98
N ARG A 84 -18.52 3.40 9.34
CA ARG A 84 -18.18 4.40 10.37
C ARG A 84 -17.76 3.77 11.70
N GLN A 85 -18.37 2.63 12.09
CA GLN A 85 -18.04 1.90 13.31
C GLN A 85 -16.68 1.17 13.24
N LYS A 86 -16.18 0.88 12.03
CA LYS A 86 -14.85 0.29 11.77
C LYS A 86 -13.82 1.33 11.35
N THR A 87 -14.09 2.62 11.57
CA THR A 87 -13.26 3.72 11.08
C THR A 87 -12.77 4.60 12.21
N VAL A 88 -11.50 4.97 12.16
CA VAL A 88 -10.90 6.03 13.00
C VAL A 88 -10.57 7.20 12.07
N PHE A 89 -11.14 8.36 12.36
CA PHE A 89 -10.80 9.62 11.71
C PHE A 89 -9.74 10.33 12.54
N VAL A 90 -8.62 10.69 11.92
CA VAL A 90 -7.52 11.35 12.63
C VAL A 90 -7.34 12.76 12.08
N ARG A 91 -7.45 13.74 12.95
CA ARG A 91 -7.33 15.16 12.63
C ARG A 91 -6.07 15.76 13.22
N GLY A 92 -5.45 16.69 12.49
CA GLY A 92 -4.36 17.50 13.01
C GLY A 92 -2.97 16.92 12.85
N LEU A 93 -2.82 15.69 12.32
CA LEU A 93 -1.49 15.17 12.00
C LEU A 93 -0.83 15.93 10.84
N TYR A 94 0.48 16.00 10.82
CA TYR A 94 1.26 16.65 9.78
C TYR A 94 2.62 15.97 9.59
N ASN A 95 3.26 16.28 8.46
CA ASN A 95 4.64 15.89 8.18
C ASN A 95 5.52 17.15 8.24
N ALA A 96 6.40 17.25 9.26
CA ALA A 96 7.22 18.44 9.47
C ALA A 96 8.17 18.74 8.31
N GLU A 97 8.70 17.69 7.68
CA GLU A 97 9.60 17.86 6.52
C GLU A 97 8.85 18.29 5.26
N ALA A 98 7.57 17.99 5.14
CA ALA A 98 6.74 18.43 4.03
C ALA A 98 6.47 19.95 4.02
N LEU A 99 6.65 20.62 5.16
CA LEU A 99 6.54 22.09 5.25
C LEU A 99 7.78 22.81 4.71
N LYS A 100 8.82 22.07 4.33
CA LYS A 100 10.08 22.59 3.79
C LYS A 100 10.18 22.30 2.29
N GLY A 101 10.80 23.19 1.53
CA GLY A 101 11.08 22.98 0.12
C GLY A 101 9.91 23.24 -0.83
N ASN A 102 9.79 22.45 -1.90
CA ASN A 102 8.73 22.61 -2.89
C ASN A 102 7.46 21.88 -2.47
N ILE A 103 6.33 22.57 -2.54
CA ILE A 103 5.02 22.11 -2.10
C ILE A 103 4.69 20.70 -2.62
N HIS A 104 4.69 20.51 -3.93
CA HIS A 104 4.27 19.26 -4.53
C HIS A 104 5.25 18.09 -4.32
N SER A 105 6.54 18.39 -4.29
CA SER A 105 7.57 17.37 -4.08
C SER A 105 7.73 17.03 -2.60
N SER A 106 7.89 18.05 -1.77
CA SER A 106 8.15 17.84 -0.33
C SER A 106 6.93 17.34 0.45
N GLN A 107 5.72 17.51 -0.07
CA GLN A 107 4.51 17.03 0.60
C GLN A 107 4.15 15.60 0.24
N THR A 108 4.54 15.10 -0.94
CA THR A 108 4.19 13.76 -1.42
C THR A 108 5.33 12.76 -1.27
N GLY A 109 6.53 13.12 -1.71
CA GLY A 109 7.66 12.18 -1.79
C GLY A 109 8.17 11.64 -0.46
N ASN A 110 7.85 12.29 0.65
CA ASN A 110 8.20 11.84 2.00
C ASN A 110 6.99 11.57 2.90
N LEU A 111 5.79 11.50 2.33
CA LEU A 111 4.55 11.31 3.11
C LEU A 111 4.63 10.09 4.03
N LEU A 112 5.13 8.96 3.52
CA LEU A 112 5.21 7.70 4.26
C LEU A 112 6.55 7.48 4.97
N SER A 113 7.47 8.46 4.94
CA SER A 113 8.78 8.34 5.60
C SER A 113 9.05 9.43 6.64
N GLY A 114 8.41 10.59 6.52
CA GLY A 114 8.70 11.76 7.35
C GLY A 114 10.15 12.27 7.24
N ALA A 115 10.86 11.90 6.18
CA ALA A 115 12.26 12.25 5.98
C ALA A 115 12.42 13.51 5.14
N PRO A 116 13.53 14.27 5.25
CA PRO A 116 13.81 15.37 4.36
C PRO A 116 14.05 14.90 2.92
N LEU A 117 13.60 15.67 1.94
CA LEU A 117 13.84 15.43 0.52
C LEU A 117 15.06 16.23 0.04
N ALA A 118 15.91 15.61 -0.79
CA ALA A 118 17.00 16.31 -1.47
C ALA A 118 16.51 17.07 -2.69
N SER A 119 17.21 18.17 -3.02
CA SER A 119 17.04 18.97 -4.23
C SER A 119 18.28 18.89 -5.12
N GLY A 120 18.27 19.56 -6.28
CA GLY A 120 19.47 19.69 -7.11
C GLY A 120 19.88 18.44 -7.88
N GLY A 121 18.96 17.55 -8.17
CA GLY A 121 19.20 16.32 -8.96
C GLY A 121 19.63 15.11 -8.15
N GLU A 122 19.91 15.26 -6.87
CA GLU A 122 20.00 14.12 -5.93
C GLU A 122 18.58 13.65 -5.62
N ILE A 123 18.35 12.34 -5.69
CA ILE A 123 17.09 11.72 -5.28
C ILE A 123 17.31 11.10 -3.91
N ARG A 124 16.68 11.69 -2.89
CA ARG A 124 16.74 11.18 -1.52
C ARG A 124 15.48 11.54 -0.75
N SER A 125 14.86 10.52 -0.15
CA SER A 125 13.76 10.60 0.79
C SER A 125 14.11 9.77 2.03
N GLY A 126 13.22 8.90 2.49
CA GLY A 126 13.46 7.89 3.54
C GLY A 126 12.75 6.59 3.16
N THR A 127 13.17 5.48 3.73
CA THR A 127 12.42 4.23 3.60
C THR A 127 10.99 4.44 4.09
N SER A 128 10.01 4.15 3.25
CA SER A 128 8.60 4.40 3.57
C SER A 128 8.03 3.33 4.51
N LEU A 129 6.95 3.66 5.22
CA LEU A 129 6.23 2.78 6.14
C LEU A 129 6.00 1.38 5.56
N ASP A 130 5.41 1.30 4.37
CA ASP A 130 5.07 0.06 3.69
C ASP A 130 6.32 -0.78 3.38
N GLN A 131 7.40 -0.14 2.93
CA GLN A 131 8.65 -0.84 2.60
C GLN A 131 9.43 -1.22 3.86
N PHE A 132 9.38 -0.40 4.91
CA PHE A 132 10.00 -0.74 6.19
C PHE A 132 9.36 -2.00 6.81
N VAL A 133 8.03 -2.07 6.82
CA VAL A 133 7.29 -3.25 7.28
C VAL A 133 7.52 -4.45 6.36
N ALA A 134 7.55 -4.23 5.04
CA ALA A 134 7.83 -5.28 4.07
C ALA A 134 9.22 -5.92 4.26
N GLN A 135 10.24 -5.13 4.56
CA GLN A 135 11.59 -5.63 4.86
C GLN A 135 11.61 -6.46 6.15
N ALA A 136 10.83 -6.06 7.15
CA ALA A 136 10.73 -6.79 8.41
C ALA A 136 9.95 -8.11 8.28
N GLN A 137 8.89 -8.15 7.49
CA GLN A 137 7.95 -9.28 7.40
C GLN A 137 7.94 -10.00 6.05
N GLY A 138 8.54 -9.45 5.01
CA GLY A 138 8.40 -9.92 3.63
C GLY A 138 8.83 -11.36 3.35
N ARG A 139 9.51 -12.01 4.28
CA ARG A 139 9.88 -13.43 4.18
C ARG A 139 8.72 -14.39 4.46
N THR A 140 7.60 -13.88 4.93
CA THR A 140 6.41 -14.67 5.30
C THR A 140 5.40 -14.79 4.18
N THR A 141 5.52 -14.00 3.12
CA THR A 141 4.61 -13.99 1.96
C THR A 141 5.37 -14.11 0.64
N LYS A 142 4.67 -14.57 -0.41
CA LYS A 142 5.24 -14.70 -1.77
C LYS A 142 5.67 -13.34 -2.33
N VAL A 143 4.86 -12.30 -2.10
CA VAL A 143 5.12 -10.92 -2.52
C VAL A 143 5.26 -10.06 -1.25
N PRO A 144 6.47 -9.59 -0.91
CA PRO A 144 6.71 -8.83 0.31
C PRO A 144 5.86 -7.57 0.41
N SER A 145 5.69 -6.85 -0.70
CA SER A 145 4.81 -5.70 -0.83
C SER A 145 4.30 -5.58 -2.26
N LEU A 146 3.10 -5.03 -2.42
CA LEU A 146 2.49 -4.74 -3.71
C LEU A 146 2.24 -3.24 -3.83
N VAL A 147 3.00 -2.56 -4.68
CA VAL A 147 2.90 -1.11 -4.89
C VAL A 147 2.21 -0.84 -6.21
N LEU A 148 0.98 -0.33 -6.11
CA LEU A 148 0.05 -0.12 -7.21
C LEU A 148 -0.23 1.36 -7.46
N GLY A 149 -0.54 1.71 -8.70
CA GLY A 149 -0.97 3.04 -9.07
C GLY A 149 -1.92 3.06 -10.26
N CYS A 150 -2.62 4.18 -10.41
CA CYS A 150 -3.55 4.39 -11.53
C CYS A 150 -3.08 5.49 -12.49
N GLU A 151 -1.93 6.08 -12.23
CA GLU A 151 -1.35 7.12 -13.07
C GLU A 151 0.16 6.92 -13.20
N LYS A 152 0.71 7.17 -14.39
CA LYS A 152 2.15 7.00 -14.68
C LYS A 152 3.02 7.95 -13.85
N SER A 153 4.22 7.49 -13.53
CA SER A 153 5.28 8.38 -13.02
C SER A 153 5.63 9.44 -14.05
N ASN A 154 5.99 10.63 -13.55
CA ASN A 154 6.45 11.74 -14.36
C ASN A 154 7.97 11.95 -14.16
N PRO A 155 8.84 11.41 -15.04
CA PRO A 155 10.29 11.52 -14.92
C PRO A 155 10.80 12.88 -15.44
N SER A 156 10.50 13.97 -14.75
CA SER A 156 10.94 15.31 -15.07
C SER A 156 11.43 16.05 -13.83
N VAL A 157 11.88 17.29 -13.98
CA VAL A 157 12.31 18.16 -12.88
C VAL A 157 11.41 19.39 -12.85
N HIS A 158 10.94 19.76 -11.66
CA HIS A 158 10.14 20.94 -11.43
C HIS A 158 10.68 21.69 -10.19
N LYS A 159 10.95 22.99 -10.33
CA LYS A 159 11.48 23.84 -9.25
C LYS A 159 12.64 23.19 -8.48
N ASN A 160 13.60 22.65 -9.22
CA ASN A 160 14.79 21.97 -8.69
C ASN A 160 14.56 20.69 -7.88
N TYR A 161 13.38 20.06 -8.01
CA TYR A 161 13.07 18.76 -7.44
C TYR A 161 12.70 17.75 -8.52
N SER A 162 13.06 16.50 -8.32
CA SER A 162 12.60 15.40 -9.18
C SER A 162 11.09 15.22 -9.06
N MET A 163 10.41 15.12 -10.20
CA MET A 163 8.97 14.81 -10.22
C MET A 163 8.66 13.36 -9.80
N LEU A 164 9.67 12.53 -9.58
CA LEU A 164 9.51 11.24 -8.89
C LEU A 164 8.93 11.42 -7.49
N TYR A 165 9.25 12.51 -6.81
CA TYR A 165 8.67 12.80 -5.49
C TYR A 165 7.14 13.01 -5.53
N SER A 166 6.60 13.59 -6.59
CA SER A 166 5.15 13.73 -6.76
C SER A 166 4.46 12.46 -7.27
N SER A 167 5.24 11.52 -7.79
CA SER A 167 4.74 10.28 -8.38
C SER A 167 4.88 9.06 -7.46
N HIS A 168 5.77 9.10 -6.46
CA HIS A 168 6.05 7.98 -5.59
C HIS A 168 5.90 8.35 -4.11
N ILE A 169 5.15 7.53 -3.37
CA ILE A 169 5.04 7.59 -1.90
C ILE A 169 5.75 6.42 -1.23
N SER A 170 6.03 5.36 -1.99
CA SER A 170 6.74 4.16 -1.51
C SER A 170 8.21 4.21 -1.92
N TRP A 171 9.10 3.97 -0.95
CA TRP A 171 10.55 4.03 -1.09
C TRP A 171 11.20 2.83 -0.42
N THR A 172 11.85 1.97 -1.21
CA THR A 172 12.54 0.77 -0.72
C THR A 172 13.76 1.13 0.13
N SER A 173 14.44 2.22 -0.22
CA SER A 173 15.55 2.81 0.51
C SER A 173 15.46 4.34 0.44
N PRO A 174 16.30 5.08 1.20
CA PRO A 174 16.32 6.55 1.08
C PRO A 174 16.54 7.09 -0.34
N THR A 175 17.15 6.32 -1.22
CA THR A 175 17.51 6.77 -2.57
C THR A 175 16.74 6.04 -3.68
N THR A 176 15.95 5.02 -3.33
CA THR A 176 15.30 4.13 -4.31
C THR A 176 13.78 4.18 -4.19
N PRO A 177 13.07 4.87 -5.08
CA PRO A 177 11.61 4.78 -5.15
C PRO A 177 11.21 3.36 -5.54
N THR A 178 10.21 2.81 -4.85
CA THR A 178 9.68 1.49 -5.18
C THR A 178 8.95 1.54 -6.53
N PRO A 179 9.22 0.62 -7.47
CA PRO A 179 8.52 0.59 -8.74
C PRO A 179 7.00 0.55 -8.58
N LEU A 180 6.33 1.44 -9.29
CA LEU A 180 4.88 1.59 -9.27
C LEU A 180 4.25 0.77 -10.39
N GLU A 181 3.48 -0.26 -10.05
CA GLU A 181 2.78 -1.07 -11.04
C GLU A 181 1.42 -0.44 -11.39
N ILE A 182 1.24 -0.10 -12.66
CA ILE A 182 0.02 0.54 -13.16
C ILE A 182 -0.77 -0.33 -14.15
N TYR A 183 -0.22 -1.50 -14.52
CA TYR A 183 -0.85 -2.45 -15.44
C TYR A 183 -1.57 -3.54 -14.63
N PRO A 184 -2.92 -3.62 -14.66
CA PRO A 184 -3.65 -4.61 -13.87
C PRO A 184 -3.22 -6.05 -14.16
N ALA A 185 -2.94 -6.38 -15.43
CA ALA A 185 -2.48 -7.71 -15.82
C ALA A 185 -1.12 -8.07 -15.17
N LEU A 186 -0.16 -7.14 -15.18
CA LEU A 186 1.16 -7.38 -14.56
C LEU A 186 1.07 -7.43 -13.04
N ALA A 187 0.23 -6.59 -12.43
CA ALA A 187 -0.03 -6.65 -10.99
C ALA A 187 -0.64 -8.01 -10.58
N PHE A 188 -1.58 -8.53 -11.39
CA PHE A 188 -2.16 -9.85 -11.20
C PHE A 188 -1.12 -10.97 -11.38
N ASP A 189 -0.32 -10.91 -12.45
CA ASP A 189 0.74 -11.89 -12.72
C ASP A 189 1.76 -11.91 -11.57
N ARG A 190 2.11 -10.76 -11.00
CA ARG A 190 3.01 -10.67 -9.84
C ARG A 190 2.51 -11.44 -8.62
N LEU A 191 1.20 -11.51 -8.41
CA LEU A 191 0.62 -12.29 -7.32
C LEU A 191 0.62 -13.81 -7.62
N PHE A 192 0.34 -14.21 -8.86
CA PHE A 192 -0.04 -15.59 -9.17
C PHE A 192 0.86 -16.32 -10.15
N LYS A 193 1.61 -15.61 -11.00
CA LYS A 193 2.56 -16.25 -11.92
C LYS A 193 3.75 -16.81 -11.13
N ASP A 194 4.08 -18.06 -11.36
CA ASP A 194 5.30 -18.66 -10.83
C ASP A 194 6.50 -18.13 -11.61
N SER A 195 7.42 -17.45 -10.93
CA SER A 195 8.68 -16.95 -11.51
C SER A 195 9.68 -18.09 -11.77
N ASN A 196 9.29 -19.08 -12.57
CA ASN A 196 10.17 -20.20 -12.95
C ASN A 196 10.85 -20.00 -14.31
N GLU A 197 10.75 -18.84 -14.90
CA GLU A 197 11.42 -18.60 -16.18
C GLU A 197 12.89 -18.28 -15.94
N LYS A 198 13.74 -19.26 -16.31
CA LYS A 198 15.22 -19.11 -16.37
C LYS A 198 15.65 -17.86 -17.15
N GLY A 199 14.76 -17.31 -18.01
CA GLY A 199 14.98 -16.11 -18.80
C GLY A 199 15.11 -14.84 -17.96
N ASP A 200 14.30 -14.66 -16.92
CA ASP A 200 14.30 -13.42 -16.10
C ASP A 200 15.62 -13.28 -15.30
N ARG A 201 16.15 -14.40 -14.78
CA ARG A 201 17.47 -14.43 -14.12
C ARG A 201 18.61 -14.11 -15.08
N SER A 202 18.58 -14.68 -16.27
CA SER A 202 19.63 -14.45 -17.28
C SER A 202 19.72 -12.98 -17.70
N VAL A 203 18.60 -12.25 -17.76
CA VAL A 203 18.58 -10.81 -18.08
C VAL A 203 19.16 -10.00 -16.94
N LEU A 204 18.81 -10.32 -15.68
CA LEU A 204 19.33 -9.61 -14.50
C LEU A 204 20.85 -9.85 -14.34
N ASP A 205 21.32 -11.07 -14.52
CA ASP A 205 22.74 -11.39 -14.47
C ASP A 205 23.54 -10.63 -15.55
N ALA A 206 22.99 -10.49 -16.76
CA ALA A 206 23.60 -9.70 -17.83
C ALA A 206 23.66 -8.21 -17.47
N VAL A 207 22.56 -7.64 -16.94
CA VAL A 207 22.50 -6.24 -16.48
C VAL A 207 23.52 -5.96 -15.39
N LEU A 208 23.66 -6.86 -14.40
CA LEU A 208 24.65 -6.73 -13.31
C LEU A 208 26.09 -6.79 -13.85
N SER A 209 26.37 -7.67 -14.81
CA SER A 209 27.67 -7.79 -15.45
C SER A 209 28.06 -6.54 -16.24
N ASP A 210 27.13 -6.02 -17.04
CA ASP A 210 27.33 -4.81 -17.84
C ASP A 210 27.52 -3.58 -16.94
N ALA A 211 26.76 -3.47 -15.87
CA ALA A 211 26.86 -2.37 -14.91
C ALA A 211 28.21 -2.39 -14.16
N GLN A 212 28.71 -3.56 -13.77
CA GLN A 212 30.04 -3.69 -13.16
C GLN A 212 31.17 -3.27 -14.13
N SER A 213 31.02 -3.56 -15.42
CA SER A 213 31.94 -3.11 -16.45
C SER A 213 31.91 -1.58 -16.62
N LEU A 214 30.73 -0.99 -16.68
CA LEU A 214 30.53 0.44 -16.81
C LEU A 214 31.07 1.23 -15.60
N ARG A 215 30.92 0.70 -14.38
CA ARG A 215 31.40 1.32 -13.13
C ARG A 215 32.88 1.69 -13.15
N ARG A 216 33.71 0.95 -13.91
CA ARG A 216 35.13 1.23 -14.02
C ARG A 216 35.45 2.41 -14.93
N GLN A 217 34.50 2.85 -15.75
CA GLN A 217 34.71 3.81 -16.83
C GLN A 217 34.06 5.19 -16.55
N ILE A 218 33.31 5.32 -15.46
CA ILE A 218 32.48 6.51 -15.17
C ILE A 218 32.98 7.30 -13.96
N SER A 219 32.54 8.57 -13.85
CA SER A 219 32.88 9.48 -12.77
C SER A 219 32.34 8.98 -11.40
N LEU A 220 32.87 9.53 -10.30
CA LEU A 220 32.40 9.20 -8.94
C LEU A 220 30.91 9.51 -8.75
N ASN A 221 30.41 10.58 -9.37
CA ASN A 221 29.01 10.98 -9.27
C ASN A 221 28.10 9.99 -10.03
N ASP A 222 28.52 9.56 -11.21
CA ASP A 222 27.78 8.59 -11.99
C ASP A 222 27.88 7.18 -11.40
N ARG A 223 28.93 6.86 -10.67
CA ARG A 223 29.01 5.60 -9.87
C ARG A 223 27.92 5.52 -8.82
N ARG A 224 27.63 6.64 -8.12
CA ARG A 224 26.54 6.66 -7.15
C ARG A 224 25.18 6.39 -7.81
N LYS A 225 24.91 7.01 -8.96
CA LYS A 225 23.69 6.76 -9.73
C LYS A 225 23.58 5.30 -10.20
N LEU A 226 24.72 4.73 -10.61
CA LEU A 226 24.80 3.33 -11.02
C LEU A 226 24.58 2.39 -9.82
N ASP A 227 25.15 2.71 -8.65
CA ASP A 227 24.96 1.92 -7.43
C ASP A 227 23.48 1.93 -7.00
N GLU A 228 22.79 3.08 -7.07
CA GLU A 228 21.35 3.21 -6.84
C GLU A 228 20.52 2.36 -7.82
N TYR A 229 20.91 2.35 -9.10
CA TYR A 229 20.30 1.49 -10.10
C TYR A 229 20.52 0.00 -9.80
N LEU A 230 21.73 -0.38 -9.41
CA LEU A 230 22.08 -1.76 -9.05
C LEU A 230 21.35 -2.25 -7.79
N ASP A 231 21.12 -1.37 -6.81
CA ASP A 231 20.32 -1.70 -5.63
C ASP A 231 18.85 -1.97 -6.02
N SER A 232 18.30 -1.21 -6.99
CA SER A 232 16.98 -1.48 -7.56
C SER A 232 16.92 -2.83 -8.28
N VAL A 233 17.96 -3.18 -9.04
CA VAL A 233 18.05 -4.48 -9.74
C VAL A 233 18.16 -5.63 -8.73
N ARG A 234 18.95 -5.47 -7.66
CA ARG A 234 19.06 -6.47 -6.58
C ARG A 234 17.73 -6.67 -5.82
N ASP A 235 16.97 -5.60 -5.61
CA ASP A 235 15.65 -5.72 -5.02
C ASP A 235 14.71 -6.55 -5.91
N VAL A 236 14.74 -6.34 -7.23
CA VAL A 236 13.99 -7.15 -8.19
C VAL A 236 14.47 -8.62 -8.18
N GLU A 237 15.79 -8.85 -8.15
CA GLU A 237 16.37 -10.19 -8.06
C GLU A 237 15.92 -10.91 -6.78
N GLN A 238 15.97 -10.26 -5.61
CA GLN A 238 15.50 -10.82 -4.35
C GLN A 238 13.99 -11.16 -4.39
N ARG A 239 13.19 -10.34 -5.06
CA ARG A 239 11.76 -10.62 -5.26
C ARG A 239 11.53 -11.82 -6.16
N ILE A 240 12.28 -11.95 -7.26
CA ILE A 240 12.24 -13.13 -8.15
C ILE A 240 12.66 -14.36 -7.36
N ASP A 241 13.75 -14.30 -6.61
CA ASP A 241 14.23 -15.40 -5.77
C ASP A 241 13.23 -15.81 -4.70
N THR A 242 12.58 -14.85 -4.06
CA THR A 242 11.56 -15.12 -3.04
C THR A 242 10.33 -15.75 -3.68
N ALA A 243 9.88 -15.25 -4.82
CA ALA A 243 8.76 -15.78 -5.57
C ALA A 243 9.05 -17.19 -6.15
N GLY A 244 10.32 -17.48 -6.51
CA GLY A 244 10.77 -18.76 -7.06
C GLY A 244 11.05 -19.85 -6.02
N LYS A 245 11.18 -19.49 -4.74
CA LYS A 245 11.41 -20.48 -3.69
C LYS A 245 10.14 -21.27 -3.42
N LYS A 246 10.10 -22.51 -3.91
CA LYS A 246 9.06 -23.51 -3.62
C LYS A 246 9.21 -24.09 -2.21
N GLY A 247 9.48 -23.25 -1.21
CA GLY A 247 9.47 -23.64 0.21
C GLY A 247 8.07 -23.49 0.79
N GLU A 248 7.71 -24.34 1.73
CA GLU A 248 6.52 -24.09 2.54
C GLU A 248 6.74 -22.81 3.33
N LEU A 249 5.92 -21.79 3.08
CA LEU A 249 5.89 -20.59 3.90
C LEU A 249 5.51 -21.01 5.32
N GLN A 250 6.32 -20.63 6.29
CA GLN A 250 6.02 -20.93 7.70
C GLN A 250 4.96 -19.95 8.23
N GLY A 251 4.12 -20.42 9.14
CA GLY A 251 3.14 -19.62 9.85
C GLY A 251 1.71 -19.79 9.35
N TRP A 252 0.90 -18.77 9.55
CA TRP A 252 -0.52 -18.75 9.22
C TRP A 252 -0.80 -19.01 7.73
N ARG A 253 -1.91 -19.66 7.43
CA ARG A 253 -2.39 -19.91 6.07
C ARG A 253 -3.83 -19.44 5.93
N PRO A 254 -4.21 -18.85 4.78
CA PRO A 254 -5.57 -18.41 4.56
C PRO A 254 -6.56 -19.57 4.54
N THR A 255 -7.71 -19.39 5.21
CA THR A 255 -8.85 -20.32 5.20
C THR A 255 -9.82 -20.03 4.06
N LEU A 256 -9.50 -19.09 3.21
CA LEU A 256 -10.40 -18.48 2.24
C LEU A 256 -10.52 -19.29 0.95
N SER A 257 -11.69 -19.29 0.36
CA SER A 257 -11.93 -19.92 -0.93
C SER A 257 -11.09 -19.27 -2.02
N LYS A 258 -10.69 -20.06 -3.03
CA LYS A 258 -9.95 -19.53 -4.18
C LYS A 258 -10.75 -18.42 -4.83
N PRO A 259 -10.15 -17.23 -5.03
CA PRO A 259 -10.83 -16.13 -5.70
C PRO A 259 -11.19 -16.51 -7.14
N ASN A 260 -12.41 -16.15 -7.55
CA ASN A 260 -12.84 -16.32 -8.94
C ASN A 260 -12.65 -15.00 -9.71
N MET A 261 -11.40 -14.62 -9.90
CA MET A 261 -11.04 -13.47 -10.73
C MET A 261 -10.18 -13.95 -11.90
N ALA A 262 -10.64 -13.72 -13.12
CA ALA A 262 -9.83 -13.95 -14.31
C ALA A 262 -8.69 -12.93 -14.38
N ARG A 263 -7.57 -13.34 -15.01
CA ARG A 263 -6.48 -12.41 -15.31
C ARG A 263 -7.01 -11.24 -16.14
N PRO A 264 -6.76 -9.98 -15.74
CA PRO A 264 -7.15 -8.82 -16.55
C PRO A 264 -6.53 -8.85 -17.95
N ALA A 265 -7.16 -8.18 -18.90
CA ALA A 265 -6.60 -7.96 -20.23
C ALA A 265 -5.29 -7.15 -20.15
N ASP A 266 -4.39 -7.35 -21.12
CA ASP A 266 -3.15 -6.58 -21.20
C ASP A 266 -3.44 -5.10 -21.50
N GLY A 267 -2.55 -4.24 -21.02
CA GLY A 267 -2.66 -2.79 -21.15
C GLY A 267 -3.29 -2.10 -19.95
N ILE A 268 -3.55 -0.82 -20.11
CA ILE A 268 -4.19 0.03 -19.10
C ILE A 268 -5.61 0.35 -19.60
N PRO A 269 -6.67 0.05 -18.81
CA PRO A 269 -8.02 0.45 -19.16
C PRO A 269 -8.11 1.96 -19.41
N GLN A 270 -8.80 2.34 -20.48
CA GLN A 270 -8.98 3.76 -20.81
C GLN A 270 -10.01 4.44 -19.88
N ASP A 271 -10.97 3.69 -19.39
CA ASP A 271 -11.87 4.15 -18.32
C ASP A 271 -11.15 4.13 -16.98
N ILE A 272 -10.98 5.32 -16.40
CA ILE A 272 -10.30 5.48 -15.12
C ILE A 272 -11.04 4.78 -13.97
N ALA A 273 -12.37 4.69 -14.02
CA ALA A 273 -13.16 4.00 -13.00
C ALA A 273 -12.94 2.49 -13.07
N GLU A 274 -12.88 1.92 -14.26
CA GLU A 274 -12.54 0.51 -14.46
C GLU A 274 -11.10 0.22 -14.01
N HIS A 275 -10.15 1.08 -14.39
CA HIS A 275 -8.75 0.93 -13.97
C HIS A 275 -8.62 0.92 -12.45
N MET A 276 -9.17 1.93 -11.77
CA MET A 276 -9.11 2.01 -10.30
C MET A 276 -9.78 0.81 -9.64
N LYS A 277 -10.91 0.36 -10.16
CA LYS A 277 -11.63 -0.79 -9.64
C LYS A 277 -10.82 -2.08 -9.77
N LEU A 278 -10.18 -2.33 -10.93
CA LEU A 278 -9.31 -3.49 -11.13
C LEU A 278 -8.14 -3.49 -10.16
N MET A 279 -7.50 -2.33 -9.93
CA MET A 279 -6.39 -2.21 -8.97
C MET A 279 -6.87 -2.46 -7.53
N CYS A 280 -8.08 -2.01 -7.16
CA CYS A 280 -8.70 -2.34 -5.88
C CYS A 280 -8.97 -3.85 -5.75
N ASP A 281 -9.48 -4.49 -6.81
CA ASP A 281 -9.73 -5.94 -6.82
C ASP A 281 -8.44 -6.75 -6.64
N ILE A 282 -7.35 -6.33 -7.28
CA ILE A 282 -6.02 -6.97 -7.15
C ILE A 282 -5.47 -6.82 -5.72
N LEU A 283 -5.64 -5.65 -5.09
CA LEU A 283 -5.31 -5.44 -3.69
C LEU A 283 -6.04 -6.44 -2.79
N VAL A 284 -7.37 -6.49 -2.92
CA VAL A 284 -8.23 -7.42 -2.15
C VAL A 284 -7.79 -8.86 -2.37
N LEU A 285 -7.51 -9.22 -3.62
CA LEU A 285 -7.09 -10.56 -3.99
C LEU A 285 -5.75 -10.95 -3.35
N GLY A 286 -4.79 -10.02 -3.32
CA GLY A 286 -3.49 -10.22 -2.65
C GLY A 286 -3.66 -10.52 -1.15
N PHE A 287 -4.57 -9.83 -0.48
CA PHE A 287 -4.89 -10.05 0.94
C PHE A 287 -5.69 -11.33 1.17
N GLN A 288 -6.69 -11.59 0.33
CA GLN A 288 -7.52 -12.78 0.40
C GLN A 288 -6.70 -14.07 0.27
N THR A 289 -5.70 -14.07 -0.59
CA THR A 289 -4.83 -15.24 -0.81
C THR A 289 -3.61 -15.27 0.11
N ASP A 290 -3.43 -14.27 0.96
CA ASP A 290 -2.22 -14.06 1.76
C ASP A 290 -0.92 -14.07 0.92
N THR A 291 -1.04 -13.75 -0.34
CA THR A 291 0.12 -13.64 -1.24
C THR A 291 0.97 -12.43 -0.88
N THR A 292 0.33 -11.36 -0.39
CA THR A 292 0.97 -10.21 0.26
C THR A 292 0.15 -9.75 1.44
N ARG A 293 0.80 -9.11 2.43
CA ARG A 293 0.16 -8.47 3.60
C ARG A 293 0.31 -6.97 3.61
N ILE A 294 1.04 -6.43 2.64
CA ILE A 294 1.37 -5.01 2.55
C ILE A 294 1.11 -4.54 1.13
N THR A 295 0.24 -3.55 0.99
CA THR A 295 -0.09 -2.96 -0.31
C THR A 295 -0.15 -1.44 -0.22
N THR A 296 0.32 -0.78 -1.26
CA THR A 296 0.12 0.65 -1.46
C THR A 296 -0.63 0.84 -2.78
N LEU A 297 -1.70 1.63 -2.78
CA LEU A 297 -2.46 1.98 -3.96
C LEU A 297 -2.55 3.51 -4.10
N LYS A 298 -1.88 4.04 -5.10
CA LYS A 298 -1.87 5.45 -5.44
C LYS A 298 -2.92 5.71 -6.54
N LEU A 299 -4.02 6.39 -6.19
CA LEU A 299 -5.13 6.65 -7.11
C LEU A 299 -4.78 7.70 -8.16
N ASN A 300 -4.03 8.74 -7.76
CA ASN A 300 -3.53 9.78 -8.67
C ASN A 300 -2.23 10.38 -8.17
N ASN A 301 -1.52 11.07 -9.04
CA ASN A 301 -0.34 11.83 -8.71
C ASN A 301 -0.70 13.19 -8.07
N ASP A 302 0.26 13.84 -7.47
CA ASP A 302 0.07 15.21 -7.01
C ASP A 302 -0.03 16.20 -8.20
N HIS A 303 0.79 16.01 -9.23
CA HIS A 303 0.62 16.71 -10.53
C HIS A 303 -0.25 15.87 -11.47
N SER A 304 -1.50 15.60 -11.07
CA SER A 304 -2.41 14.75 -11.82
C SER A 304 -3.02 15.46 -13.02
N SER A 305 -2.97 14.82 -14.16
CA SER A 305 -3.70 15.23 -15.37
C SER A 305 -5.01 14.46 -15.56
N LEU A 306 -5.40 13.63 -14.60
CA LEU A 306 -6.63 12.84 -14.68
C LEU A 306 -7.87 13.73 -14.83
N ARG A 307 -8.83 13.22 -15.57
CA ARG A 307 -10.17 13.79 -15.79
C ARG A 307 -11.20 12.72 -15.49
N PHE A 308 -12.42 13.14 -15.18
CA PHE A 308 -13.50 12.23 -14.79
C PHE A 308 -14.76 12.48 -15.62
N PRO A 309 -14.73 12.24 -16.93
CA PRO A 309 -15.90 12.44 -17.79
C PRO A 309 -17.09 11.60 -17.37
N ASN A 310 -16.86 10.42 -16.75
CA ASN A 310 -17.89 9.59 -16.14
C ASN A 310 -18.65 10.27 -14.98
N LEU A 311 -18.11 11.35 -14.42
CA LEU A 311 -18.73 12.18 -13.39
C LEU A 311 -19.23 13.52 -13.94
N GLY A 312 -19.09 13.75 -15.26
CA GLY A 312 -19.35 15.05 -15.88
C GLY A 312 -18.27 16.09 -15.60
N VAL A 313 -17.04 15.67 -15.21
CA VAL A 313 -15.91 16.54 -14.87
C VAL A 313 -14.78 16.27 -15.87
N ASP A 314 -14.77 17.02 -16.97
CA ASP A 314 -13.81 16.83 -18.08
C ASP A 314 -12.73 17.92 -18.09
N TYR A 315 -12.11 18.17 -16.93
CA TYR A 315 -10.93 18.99 -16.79
C TYR A 315 -10.01 18.42 -15.72
N MET A 316 -8.70 18.73 -15.83
CA MET A 316 -7.69 18.07 -14.99
C MET A 316 -7.82 18.45 -13.52
N ILE A 317 -7.46 17.52 -12.64
CA ILE A 317 -7.48 17.72 -11.17
C ILE A 317 -6.55 18.86 -10.79
N HIS A 318 -5.28 18.72 -11.14
CA HIS A 318 -4.25 19.69 -10.75
C HIS A 318 -4.47 21.02 -11.47
N HIS A 319 -4.40 22.12 -10.74
CA HIS A 319 -4.67 23.50 -11.13
C HIS A 319 -6.11 23.85 -11.47
N LEU A 320 -6.87 23.03 -12.17
CA LEU A 320 -8.20 23.44 -12.67
C LEU A 320 -9.32 23.09 -11.70
N LEU A 321 -9.19 22.01 -10.94
CA LEU A 321 -10.26 21.50 -10.08
C LEU A 321 -9.95 21.64 -8.59
N SER A 322 -8.76 21.20 -8.14
CA SER A 322 -8.45 21.05 -6.71
C SER A 322 -8.27 22.34 -5.94
N HIS A 323 -8.01 23.47 -6.62
CA HIS A 323 -7.80 24.78 -5.97
C HIS A 323 -9.09 25.48 -5.50
N SER A 324 -10.26 24.85 -5.67
CA SER A 324 -11.53 25.37 -5.20
C SER A 324 -12.39 24.28 -4.57
N ASP A 325 -13.09 24.63 -3.49
CA ASP A 325 -14.09 23.75 -2.88
C ASP A 325 -15.39 23.78 -3.71
N SER A 326 -15.33 23.25 -4.92
CA SER A 326 -16.43 23.19 -5.87
C SER A 326 -17.27 21.91 -5.74
N ALA A 327 -18.50 21.93 -6.27
CA ALA A 327 -19.33 20.73 -6.36
C ALA A 327 -18.68 19.61 -7.19
N ASP A 328 -17.93 19.98 -8.23
CA ASP A 328 -17.22 19.00 -9.06
C ASP A 328 -16.04 18.40 -8.32
N TRP A 329 -15.31 19.18 -7.51
CA TRP A 329 -14.27 18.64 -6.64
C TRP A 329 -14.85 17.70 -5.59
N LEU A 330 -16.00 18.02 -5.01
CA LEU A 330 -16.72 17.12 -4.12
C LEU A 330 -17.08 15.78 -4.78
N LYS A 331 -17.59 15.79 -6.02
CA LYS A 331 -17.89 14.56 -6.78
C LYS A 331 -16.66 13.68 -6.96
N VAL A 332 -15.53 14.29 -7.34
CA VAL A 332 -14.26 13.55 -7.55
C VAL A 332 -13.73 13.02 -6.23
N ASN A 333 -13.78 13.79 -5.15
CA ASN A 333 -13.40 13.33 -3.83
C ASN A 333 -14.25 12.15 -3.36
N GLN A 334 -15.55 12.22 -3.52
CA GLN A 334 -16.45 11.11 -3.22
C GLN A 334 -16.14 9.87 -4.08
N PHE A 335 -15.75 10.06 -5.33
CA PHE A 335 -15.32 8.96 -6.20
C PHE A 335 -14.07 8.27 -5.65
N PHE A 336 -13.07 9.02 -5.16
CA PHE A 336 -11.89 8.43 -4.53
C PHE A 336 -12.26 7.69 -3.23
N VAL A 337 -13.09 8.28 -2.36
CA VAL A 337 -13.54 7.62 -1.12
C VAL A 337 -14.40 6.38 -1.41
N LYS A 338 -15.12 6.34 -2.53
CA LYS A 338 -15.82 5.12 -2.99
C LYS A 338 -14.87 3.97 -3.28
N GLN A 339 -13.61 4.22 -3.69
CA GLN A 339 -12.62 3.17 -3.88
C GLN A 339 -12.22 2.54 -2.53
N LEU A 340 -12.01 3.38 -1.51
CA LEU A 340 -11.75 2.90 -0.15
C LEU A 340 -12.93 2.09 0.40
N ALA A 341 -14.16 2.61 0.27
CA ALA A 341 -15.37 1.91 0.69
C ALA A 341 -15.59 0.60 -0.07
N TYR A 342 -15.23 0.55 -1.35
CA TYR A 342 -15.28 -0.65 -2.16
C TYR A 342 -14.33 -1.74 -1.65
N ILE A 343 -13.07 -1.39 -1.36
CA ILE A 343 -12.10 -2.31 -0.76
C ILE A 343 -12.60 -2.79 0.61
N ALA A 344 -13.03 -1.85 1.47
CA ALA A 344 -13.54 -2.18 2.80
C ALA A 344 -14.71 -3.18 2.73
N ARG A 345 -15.68 -2.95 1.85
CA ARG A 345 -16.84 -3.84 1.65
C ARG A 345 -16.42 -5.24 1.21
N LYS A 346 -15.47 -5.32 0.26
CA LYS A 346 -14.98 -6.62 -0.20
C LYS A 346 -14.25 -7.38 0.89
N LEU A 347 -13.40 -6.71 1.65
CA LEU A 347 -12.69 -7.33 2.77
C LEU A 347 -13.63 -7.72 3.91
N ASP A 348 -14.67 -6.91 4.18
CA ASP A 348 -15.64 -7.19 5.23
C ASP A 348 -16.59 -8.35 4.89
N ALA A 349 -16.79 -8.61 3.61
CA ALA A 349 -17.56 -9.76 3.14
C ALA A 349 -16.81 -11.10 3.21
N ILE A 350 -15.51 -11.08 3.52
CA ILE A 350 -14.66 -12.27 3.58
C ILE A 350 -14.46 -12.66 5.04
N GLN A 351 -14.97 -13.83 5.42
CA GLN A 351 -14.78 -14.37 6.76
C GLN A 351 -13.39 -14.98 6.92
N GLU A 352 -12.71 -14.67 8.01
CA GLU A 352 -11.38 -15.17 8.37
C GLU A 352 -11.34 -15.55 9.87
N GLY A 353 -11.68 -16.82 10.16
CA GLY A 353 -11.90 -17.29 11.51
C GLY A 353 -13.14 -16.62 12.13
N GLU A 354 -13.01 -16.09 13.32
CA GLU A 354 -14.09 -15.38 14.05
C GLU A 354 -14.27 -13.92 13.60
N ARG A 355 -13.40 -13.41 12.72
CA ARG A 355 -13.38 -12.03 12.24
C ARG A 355 -13.54 -11.98 10.73
N THR A 356 -13.80 -10.80 10.20
CA THR A 356 -13.71 -10.57 8.77
C THR A 356 -12.25 -10.24 8.38
N LEU A 357 -11.94 -10.35 7.10
CA LEU A 357 -10.63 -9.94 6.58
C LEU A 357 -10.40 -8.43 6.82
N LEU A 358 -11.45 -7.61 6.83
CA LEU A 358 -11.37 -6.19 7.20
C LEU A 358 -10.99 -6.00 8.67
N ASP A 359 -11.51 -6.82 9.58
CA ASP A 359 -11.16 -6.75 11.00
C ASP A 359 -9.67 -7.10 11.24
N ASN A 360 -9.07 -7.88 10.36
CA ASN A 360 -7.64 -8.22 10.37
C ASN A 360 -6.79 -7.29 9.49
N THR A 361 -7.37 -6.21 8.98
CA THR A 361 -6.69 -5.26 8.07
C THR A 361 -6.68 -3.86 8.64
N MET A 362 -5.67 -3.07 8.27
CA MET A 362 -5.57 -1.62 8.43
C MET A 362 -5.55 -0.99 7.04
N LEU A 363 -6.61 -0.28 6.67
CA LEU A 363 -6.68 0.52 5.44
C LEU A 363 -6.43 1.99 5.82
N LEU A 364 -5.23 2.48 5.62
CA LEU A 364 -4.89 3.89 5.77
C LEU A 364 -5.24 4.63 4.47
N TYR A 365 -6.09 5.65 4.56
CA TYR A 365 -6.36 6.55 3.45
C TYR A 365 -5.93 7.98 3.80
N CYS A 366 -5.11 8.57 2.97
CA CYS A 366 -4.57 9.90 3.21
C CYS A 366 -4.25 10.66 1.93
N SER A 367 -3.97 11.94 2.09
CA SER A 367 -3.35 12.80 1.08
C SER A 367 -2.14 13.52 1.69
N SER A 368 -1.30 14.08 0.82
CA SER A 368 -0.12 14.87 1.20
C SER A 368 -0.44 16.28 1.67
N MET A 369 -1.69 16.73 1.50
CA MET A 369 -2.19 18.05 1.89
C MET A 369 -3.69 17.97 2.21
N LEU A 370 -4.21 18.90 3.00
CA LEU A 370 -5.64 18.94 3.32
C LEU A 370 -6.48 19.31 2.09
N ASN A 371 -6.05 20.30 1.34
CA ASN A 371 -6.77 20.83 0.18
C ASN A 371 -5.80 21.30 -0.92
N GLY A 372 -6.33 21.60 -2.08
CA GLY A 372 -5.55 22.06 -3.23
C GLY A 372 -4.83 23.41 -3.03
N ASN A 373 -5.14 24.16 -1.97
CA ASN A 373 -4.38 25.34 -1.57
C ASN A 373 -3.11 24.99 -0.78
N HIS A 374 -2.74 23.70 -0.75
CA HIS A 374 -1.47 23.20 -0.24
C HIS A 374 -1.33 23.25 1.29
N ASP A 375 -2.42 23.16 2.02
CA ASP A 375 -2.37 23.09 3.48
C ASP A 375 -1.84 21.71 3.92
N ALA A 376 -0.57 21.66 4.31
CA ALA A 376 0.11 20.49 4.86
C ALA A 376 0.17 20.47 6.39
N ASN A 377 -0.41 21.48 7.07
CA ASN A 377 -0.38 21.58 8.53
C ASN A 377 -1.34 20.62 9.21
N GLN A 378 -2.31 20.08 8.48
CA GLN A 378 -3.18 19.00 8.94
C GLN A 378 -3.56 18.12 7.77
N LEU A 379 -2.99 16.91 7.77
CA LEU A 379 -3.25 15.93 6.72
C LEU A 379 -4.63 15.30 6.90
N PRO A 380 -5.35 15.04 5.81
CA PRO A 380 -6.57 14.24 5.85
C PRO A 380 -6.20 12.77 6.04
N VAL A 381 -6.63 12.17 7.15
CA VAL A 381 -6.25 10.81 7.53
C VAL A 381 -7.46 10.03 8.01
N VAL A 382 -7.68 8.88 7.42
CA VAL A 382 -8.71 7.92 7.78
C VAL A 382 -8.11 6.53 7.87
N LEU A 383 -8.38 5.80 8.94
CA LEU A 383 -7.97 4.42 9.13
C LEU A 383 -9.21 3.54 9.26
N VAL A 384 -9.39 2.60 8.33
CA VAL A 384 -10.54 1.68 8.29
C VAL A 384 -10.06 0.26 8.59
N GLY A 385 -10.79 -0.47 9.42
CA GLY A 385 -10.51 -1.85 9.78
C GLY A 385 -10.07 -2.04 11.22
N GLY A 386 -9.89 -3.28 11.63
CA GLY A 386 -9.71 -3.65 13.04
C GLY A 386 -8.27 -3.91 13.47
N GLY A 387 -7.30 -3.98 12.54
CA GLY A 387 -5.90 -4.28 12.87
C GLY A 387 -5.72 -5.57 13.71
N GLY A 388 -6.48 -6.63 13.41
CA GLY A 388 -6.49 -7.86 14.21
C GLY A 388 -7.25 -7.73 15.53
N GLY A 389 -8.23 -6.82 15.60
CA GLY A 389 -8.99 -6.50 16.83
C GLY A 389 -8.23 -5.56 17.79
N ARG A 390 -7.11 -5.00 17.37
CA ARG A 390 -6.27 -4.10 18.16
C ARG A 390 -6.56 -2.62 17.92
N ILE A 391 -7.48 -2.30 16.99
CA ILE A 391 -7.91 -0.94 16.68
C ILE A 391 -9.39 -0.81 16.99
N ARG A 392 -9.72 0.13 17.88
CA ARG A 392 -11.11 0.49 18.17
C ARG A 392 -11.58 1.54 17.18
N GLY A 393 -12.53 1.18 16.30
CA GLY A 393 -13.17 2.11 15.36
C GLY A 393 -14.27 2.98 16.01
N GLY A 394 -15.01 3.70 15.18
CA GLY A 394 -16.17 4.50 15.58
C GLY A 394 -15.79 5.79 16.29
N ARG A 395 -14.65 6.43 16.01
CA ARG A 395 -14.20 7.63 16.74
C ARG A 395 -13.37 8.59 15.90
N VAL A 396 -13.36 9.83 16.37
CA VAL A 396 -12.52 10.91 15.85
C VAL A 396 -11.42 11.21 16.86
N LEU A 397 -10.16 11.13 16.43
CA LEU A 397 -8.99 11.53 17.22
C LEU A 397 -8.53 12.90 16.74
N ASP A 398 -8.59 13.91 17.60
CA ASP A 398 -8.15 15.28 17.26
C ASP A 398 -6.85 15.64 17.96
N TYR A 399 -5.81 15.82 17.13
CA TYR A 399 -4.47 16.22 17.56
C TYR A 399 -4.17 17.67 17.21
N LYS A 400 -5.09 18.45 16.65
CA LYS A 400 -4.83 19.78 16.11
C LYS A 400 -4.15 20.72 17.09
N GLU A 401 -4.58 20.72 18.33
CA GLU A 401 -4.02 21.55 19.39
C GLU A 401 -3.05 20.81 20.33
N LYS A 402 -2.73 19.53 20.00
CA LYS A 402 -1.78 18.75 20.79
C LYS A 402 -0.34 18.99 20.33
N PRO A 403 0.65 18.96 21.22
CA PRO A 403 2.05 18.90 20.81
C PRO A 403 2.35 17.54 20.20
N ASN A 404 3.44 17.45 19.46
CA ASN A 404 3.93 16.19 18.88
C ASN A 404 2.88 15.46 18.02
N ARG A 405 2.38 16.13 17.00
CA ARG A 405 1.36 15.62 16.08
C ARG A 405 1.92 15.15 14.73
N GLN A 406 3.14 14.56 14.76
CA GLN A 406 3.78 14.04 13.56
C GLN A 406 3.03 12.81 13.02
N MET A 407 2.85 12.75 11.70
CA MET A 407 2.21 11.62 11.00
C MET A 407 2.94 10.30 11.27
N CYS A 408 4.27 10.32 11.42
CA CYS A 408 5.07 9.14 11.72
C CYS A 408 4.75 8.49 13.07
N ARG A 409 4.09 9.19 14.00
CA ARG A 409 3.57 8.59 15.24
C ARG A 409 2.44 7.59 14.96
N LEU A 410 1.54 7.93 14.03
CA LEU A 410 0.53 6.98 13.55
C LEU A 410 1.19 5.76 12.89
N PHE A 411 2.24 5.98 12.13
CA PHE A 411 2.98 4.89 11.48
C PHE A 411 3.61 3.94 12.51
N LEU A 412 4.19 4.46 13.59
CA LEU A 412 4.69 3.63 14.69
C LEU A 412 3.57 2.79 15.33
N SER A 413 2.37 3.36 15.52
CA SER A 413 1.21 2.60 16.01
C SER A 413 0.80 1.48 15.05
N MET A 414 0.75 1.77 13.75
CA MET A 414 0.42 0.77 12.72
C MET A 414 1.48 -0.33 12.64
N MET A 415 2.75 0.01 12.75
CA MET A 415 3.85 -0.96 12.79
C MET A 415 3.73 -1.88 14.00
N ASP A 416 3.41 -1.34 15.19
CA ASP A 416 3.20 -2.15 16.40
C ASP A 416 2.08 -3.18 16.22
N LYS A 417 0.98 -2.82 15.51
CA LYS A 417 -0.10 -3.77 15.19
C LYS A 417 0.35 -4.89 14.25
N MET A 418 1.45 -4.70 13.54
CA MET A 418 2.08 -5.70 12.68
C MET A 418 3.32 -6.35 13.33
N ASP A 419 3.50 -6.18 14.65
CA ASP A 419 4.62 -6.70 15.43
C ASP A 419 6.00 -6.21 14.98
N VAL A 420 6.06 -5.05 14.31
CA VAL A 420 7.27 -4.34 13.91
C VAL A 420 7.46 -3.13 14.82
N ARG A 421 8.50 -3.16 15.66
CA ARG A 421 8.71 -2.19 16.74
C ARG A 421 10.06 -1.48 16.61
N PRO A 422 10.24 -0.57 15.65
CA PRO A 422 11.41 0.29 15.65
C PRO A 422 11.31 1.29 16.81
N GLY A 423 12.43 1.62 17.42
CA GLY A 423 12.44 2.63 18.49
C GLY A 423 12.05 4.03 17.99
N THR A 424 12.31 4.30 16.71
CA THR A 424 11.98 5.57 16.03
C THR A 424 11.61 5.31 14.57
N PHE A 425 10.80 6.20 13.99
CA PHE A 425 10.51 6.19 12.56
C PHE A 425 10.27 7.61 12.03
N GLY A 426 10.98 7.98 10.96
CA GLY A 426 10.92 9.34 10.42
C GLY A 426 11.22 10.39 11.47
N ASP A 427 10.31 11.32 11.66
CA ASP A 427 10.38 12.40 12.66
C ASP A 427 9.75 12.03 14.03
N ALA A 428 9.29 10.80 14.23
CA ALA A 428 8.62 10.35 15.44
C ALA A 428 9.48 9.41 16.31
N ARG A 429 9.36 9.56 17.63
CA ARG A 429 10.01 8.74 18.64
C ARG A 429 9.04 7.98 19.55
N GLN A 430 7.76 8.22 19.38
CA GLN A 430 6.69 7.60 20.15
C GLN A 430 5.47 7.37 19.28
N ALA A 431 4.81 6.24 19.46
CA ALA A 431 3.54 5.94 18.80
C ALA A 431 2.41 6.89 19.26
N LEU A 432 1.28 6.86 18.58
CA LEU A 432 0.02 7.42 19.06
C LEU A 432 -0.64 6.37 19.98
N ASP A 433 -0.81 6.67 21.25
CA ASP A 433 -1.34 5.73 22.24
C ASP A 433 -2.81 5.38 22.01
N GLU A 434 -3.52 6.24 21.33
CA GLU A 434 -4.97 6.12 21.10
C GLU A 434 -5.34 5.31 19.82
N VAL A 435 -4.37 4.86 19.01
CA VAL A 435 -4.60 4.09 17.77
C VAL A 435 -4.24 2.62 17.92
#